data_2b48bc401b58bc5624318be3fffed87d
#
_entry.id   2b48bc401b58bc5624318be3fffed87d
#
_cell.length_a   1.000
_cell.length_b   1.000
_cell.length_c   1.000
_cell.angle_alpha   90.00
_cell.angle_beta   90.00
_cell.angle_gamma   90.00
#
_symmetry.space_group_name_H-M   'P 1'
#
loop_
_entity.id
_entity.type
_entity.pdbx_description
1 polymer ?
#
loop_
_entity_poly.entity_id
_entity_poly.type
_entity_poly.pdbx_seq_one_letter_code
_entity_poly.pdbx_strand_id
1 'polypeptide(L)'
;MTTSKLFTPVTIGPLTLRNRTIRSAAYESMCPGHRPSEMLLQYHRSVAAGGVGMTTVAYAAVTQSGLSFDRQLWMRPEIIPDLRRLTDAIHAEGAAAGIQLGHCGNMSHKNICGCLPVGASGGFNLYSPTFVRALRTSELPQLAQAYGRAVNLAREAGFDSVEIHAGHGYLISQFLSPATNHRKDEFGGSLENRMRFMDMVMNEVMKAAGNDLAVFVKMNMRDGFKGGMELEESLQVAKRLEGSGAHALVLSGGFVSRAPMYVMRGEMPIRSMSHYMKCWWLKYGVRLVGKWMIPAVPFQEAYFLEDALKFRKALHMPLVYVGGLVSRQKIDEVLNDGFEAVQMARALLNEPDFVNRMRKEEDARSACKHSNYCIARMYSIDMACHQHLS
;
A
#
# COMPACT_ATOMS: atom_id res chain seq x y z
N MET A 1 -22.49 -25.58 -12.29
CA MET A 1 -21.37 -24.96 -11.55
C MET A 1 -20.89 -23.78 -12.38
N THR A 2 -21.04 -22.55 -11.91
CA THR A 2 -20.49 -21.37 -12.60
C THR A 2 -18.96 -21.45 -12.49
N THR A 3 -18.29 -21.45 -13.63
CA THR A 3 -16.80 -21.42 -13.68
C THR A 3 -16.31 -20.19 -12.91
N SER A 4 -15.46 -20.39 -11.89
CA SER A 4 -14.89 -19.30 -11.09
C SER A 4 -14.16 -18.29 -11.98
N LYS A 5 -14.49 -17.00 -11.86
CA LYS A 5 -13.78 -15.91 -12.53
C LYS A 5 -12.34 -15.75 -12.06
N LEU A 6 -12.03 -16.24 -10.87
CA LEU A 6 -10.73 -16.07 -10.20
C LEU A 6 -9.55 -16.39 -11.10
N PHE A 7 -9.64 -17.49 -11.87
CA PHE A 7 -8.55 -17.99 -12.71
C PHE A 7 -8.64 -17.56 -14.17
N THR A 8 -9.59 -16.67 -14.51
CA THR A 8 -9.68 -16.09 -15.86
C THR A 8 -8.76 -14.88 -15.99
N PRO A 9 -8.15 -14.63 -17.15
CA PRO A 9 -7.39 -13.41 -17.40
C PRO A 9 -8.24 -12.16 -17.18
N VAL A 10 -7.58 -11.04 -16.86
CA VAL A 10 -8.21 -9.71 -16.75
C VAL A 10 -7.26 -8.65 -17.26
N THR A 11 -7.80 -7.73 -18.07
CA THR A 11 -7.03 -6.59 -18.60
C THR A 11 -7.38 -5.32 -17.84
N ILE A 12 -6.35 -4.61 -17.34
CA ILE A 12 -6.46 -3.35 -16.60
C ILE A 12 -5.49 -2.35 -17.25
N GLY A 13 -6.03 -1.38 -17.97
CA GLY A 13 -5.23 -0.51 -18.84
C GLY A 13 -4.43 -1.34 -19.86
N PRO A 14 -3.12 -1.11 -20.02
CA PRO A 14 -2.28 -1.88 -20.94
C PRO A 14 -1.88 -3.28 -20.43
N LEU A 15 -2.19 -3.63 -19.18
CA LEU A 15 -1.72 -4.86 -18.53
C LEU A 15 -2.79 -5.96 -18.56
N THR A 16 -2.43 -7.15 -19.05
CA THR A 16 -3.25 -8.36 -18.91
C THR A 16 -2.64 -9.31 -17.89
N LEU A 17 -3.38 -9.56 -16.80
CA LEU A 17 -3.01 -10.52 -15.76
C LEU A 17 -3.52 -11.92 -16.15
N ARG A 18 -2.72 -12.97 -15.87
CA ARG A 18 -3.09 -14.39 -16.08
C ARG A 18 -4.26 -14.87 -15.23
N ASN A 19 -4.55 -14.20 -14.13
CA ASN A 19 -5.70 -14.42 -13.24
C ASN A 19 -5.94 -13.17 -12.38
N ARG A 20 -7.00 -13.15 -11.58
CA ARG A 20 -7.49 -11.99 -10.85
C ARG A 20 -6.90 -11.80 -9.46
N THR A 21 -5.74 -12.40 -9.17
CA THR A 21 -5.07 -12.29 -7.86
C THR A 21 -3.83 -11.41 -7.93
N ILE A 22 -3.68 -10.54 -6.94
CA ILE A 22 -2.54 -9.64 -6.81
C ILE A 22 -1.98 -9.77 -5.39
N ARG A 23 -0.66 -9.94 -5.25
CA ARG A 23 0.00 -9.74 -3.95
C ARG A 23 -0.01 -8.25 -3.64
N SER A 24 -0.75 -7.89 -2.59
CA SER A 24 -0.90 -6.50 -2.17
C SER A 24 0.42 -5.92 -1.69
N ALA A 25 0.70 -4.69 -2.07
CA ALA A 25 1.80 -3.91 -1.52
C ALA A 25 1.73 -3.89 0.03
N ALA A 26 2.78 -4.38 0.67
CA ALA A 26 2.99 -4.33 2.10
C ALA A 26 4.49 -4.24 2.35
N TYR A 27 4.92 -3.32 3.18
CA TYR A 27 6.34 -3.05 3.44
C TYR A 27 7.09 -4.32 3.85
N GLU A 28 8.12 -4.69 3.08
CA GLU A 28 8.86 -5.95 3.27
C GLU A 28 10.05 -5.84 4.23
N SER A 29 10.63 -4.65 4.41
CA SER A 29 11.89 -4.46 5.16
C SER A 29 13.08 -5.26 4.60
N MET A 30 13.12 -5.46 3.28
CA MET A 30 14.13 -6.29 2.60
C MET A 30 15.07 -5.48 1.70
N CYS A 31 15.19 -4.15 1.91
CA CYS A 31 16.03 -3.28 1.07
C CYS A 31 17.13 -2.59 1.88
N PRO A 32 18.17 -3.32 2.38
CA PRO A 32 19.29 -2.72 3.07
C PRO A 32 19.98 -1.70 2.17
N GLY A 33 20.35 -0.52 2.73
CA GLY A 33 20.91 0.57 1.94
C GLY A 33 19.94 1.13 0.88
N HIS A 34 18.63 0.91 1.08
CA HIS A 34 17.57 1.35 0.17
C HIS A 34 17.67 0.75 -1.25
N ARG A 35 18.22 -0.48 -1.37
CA ARG A 35 18.39 -1.23 -2.61
C ARG A 35 17.70 -2.59 -2.50
N PRO A 36 17.17 -3.16 -3.60
CA PRO A 36 16.67 -4.53 -3.60
C PRO A 36 17.73 -5.51 -3.14
N SER A 37 17.37 -6.44 -2.27
CA SER A 37 18.23 -7.54 -1.85
C SER A 37 17.84 -8.84 -2.55
N GLU A 38 18.70 -9.84 -2.46
CA GLU A 38 18.40 -11.20 -2.92
C GLU A 38 17.19 -11.79 -2.19
N MET A 39 17.03 -11.45 -0.90
CA MET A 39 15.85 -11.85 -0.10
C MET A 39 14.55 -11.30 -0.68
N LEU A 40 14.52 -10.03 -1.10
CA LEU A 40 13.36 -9.42 -1.76
C LEU A 40 13.04 -10.13 -3.07
N LEU A 41 14.07 -10.41 -3.87
CA LEU A 41 13.94 -11.12 -5.15
C LEU A 41 13.33 -12.51 -4.93
N GLN A 42 13.89 -13.31 -4.03
CA GLN A 42 13.41 -14.67 -3.75
C GLN A 42 11.99 -14.66 -3.16
N TYR A 43 11.64 -13.67 -2.34
CA TYR A 43 10.29 -13.51 -1.80
C TYR A 43 9.27 -13.28 -2.93
N HIS A 44 9.50 -12.31 -3.81
CA HIS A 44 8.56 -12.02 -4.90
C HIS A 44 8.52 -13.14 -5.93
N ARG A 45 9.65 -13.77 -6.23
CA ARG A 45 9.72 -14.96 -7.09
C ARG A 45 8.89 -16.12 -6.52
N SER A 46 8.98 -16.40 -5.22
CA SER A 46 8.19 -17.48 -4.58
C SER A 46 6.69 -17.23 -4.66
N VAL A 47 6.25 -15.99 -4.48
CA VAL A 47 4.83 -15.59 -4.63
C VAL A 47 4.38 -15.70 -6.09
N ALA A 48 5.22 -15.32 -7.04
CA ALA A 48 4.95 -15.48 -8.47
C ALA A 48 4.81 -16.95 -8.88
N ALA A 49 5.76 -17.79 -8.46
CA ALA A 49 5.72 -19.26 -8.63
C ALA A 49 4.48 -19.89 -7.97
N GLY A 50 4.01 -19.29 -6.87
CA GLY A 50 2.78 -19.65 -6.16
C GLY A 50 1.48 -19.40 -6.92
N GLY A 51 1.56 -18.83 -8.13
CA GLY A 51 0.46 -18.75 -9.07
C GLY A 51 -0.27 -17.41 -9.11
N VAL A 52 0.18 -16.39 -8.36
CA VAL A 52 -0.43 -15.06 -8.36
C VAL A 52 -0.38 -14.40 -9.76
N GLY A 53 -1.40 -13.62 -10.12
CA GLY A 53 -1.39 -12.87 -11.40
C GLY A 53 -0.36 -11.75 -11.43
N MET A 54 -0.19 -11.04 -10.30
CA MET A 54 0.79 -9.95 -10.14
C MET A 54 1.31 -9.92 -8.71
N THR A 55 2.60 -9.60 -8.55
CA THR A 55 3.17 -9.29 -7.23
C THR A 55 3.65 -7.85 -7.19
N THR A 56 3.27 -7.09 -6.13
CA THR A 56 3.56 -5.66 -5.99
C THR A 56 4.63 -5.43 -4.93
N VAL A 57 5.79 -4.96 -5.35
CA VAL A 57 6.90 -4.56 -4.46
C VAL A 57 6.48 -3.34 -3.64
N ALA A 58 6.75 -3.31 -2.35
CA ALA A 58 6.29 -2.24 -1.49
C ALA A 58 7.33 -1.74 -0.47
N TYR A 59 7.18 -0.54 -0.24
CA TYR A 59 6.84 0.56 -1.12
C TYR A 59 8.10 1.39 -1.33
N ALA A 60 8.26 1.87 -2.54
CA ALA A 60 9.42 2.66 -2.89
C ALA A 60 9.15 4.14 -2.60
N ALA A 61 10.06 4.77 -1.86
CA ALA A 61 10.04 6.22 -1.70
C ALA A 61 10.43 6.90 -3.02
N VAL A 62 9.65 7.88 -3.45
CA VAL A 62 9.91 8.65 -4.68
C VAL A 62 11.04 9.68 -4.52
N THR A 63 11.35 10.05 -3.26
CA THR A 63 12.48 10.91 -2.86
C THR A 63 13.05 10.40 -1.56
N GLN A 64 14.30 10.78 -1.24
CA GLN A 64 14.91 10.45 0.05
C GLN A 64 14.11 11.00 1.23
N SER A 65 13.55 12.20 1.11
CA SER A 65 12.69 12.81 2.15
C SER A 65 11.43 12.00 2.47
N GLY A 66 11.01 11.11 1.56
CA GLY A 66 9.88 10.21 1.72
C GLY A 66 10.19 8.89 2.44
N LEU A 67 11.43 8.65 2.83
CA LEU A 67 11.82 7.45 3.56
C LEU A 67 11.33 7.47 5.01
N SER A 68 10.85 6.33 5.51
CA SER A 68 10.45 6.13 6.91
C SER A 68 11.26 5.03 7.60
N PHE A 69 11.85 4.09 6.86
CA PHE A 69 12.53 2.92 7.42
C PHE A 69 13.89 2.70 6.79
N ASP A 70 14.87 2.22 7.58
CA ASP A 70 16.26 1.95 7.16
C ASP A 70 16.35 0.97 5.97
N ARG A 71 15.38 0.07 5.86
CA ARG A 71 15.37 -0.99 4.84
C ARG A 71 14.23 -0.83 3.84
N GLN A 72 13.79 0.41 3.63
CA GLN A 72 12.80 0.79 2.65
C GLN A 72 13.46 1.06 1.30
N LEU A 73 12.82 0.64 0.21
CA LEU A 73 13.27 0.95 -1.14
C LEU A 73 13.18 2.45 -1.44
N TRP A 74 14.14 2.99 -2.18
CA TRP A 74 14.14 4.37 -2.66
C TRP A 74 14.48 4.41 -4.15
N MET A 75 13.56 4.96 -4.95
CA MET A 75 13.68 5.06 -6.42
C MET A 75 14.78 6.04 -6.81
N ARG A 76 15.80 5.51 -7.49
CA ARG A 76 16.93 6.26 -8.06
C ARG A 76 17.60 5.45 -9.16
N PRO A 77 18.33 6.09 -10.11
CA PRO A 77 18.92 5.39 -11.27
C PRO A 77 19.84 4.22 -10.90
N GLU A 78 20.60 4.32 -9.80
CA GLU A 78 21.64 3.36 -9.42
C GLU A 78 21.07 1.97 -9.03
N ILE A 79 19.78 1.85 -8.77
CA ILE A 79 19.13 0.58 -8.40
C ILE A 79 18.39 -0.10 -9.56
N ILE A 80 18.37 0.51 -10.75
CA ILE A 80 17.67 -0.03 -11.91
C ILE A 80 18.16 -1.45 -12.26
N PRO A 81 19.46 -1.75 -12.28
CA PRO A 81 19.92 -3.10 -12.58
C PRO A 81 19.41 -4.15 -11.57
N ASP A 82 19.35 -3.80 -10.28
CA ASP A 82 18.85 -4.70 -9.23
C ASP A 82 17.32 -4.91 -9.36
N LEU A 83 16.58 -3.85 -9.68
CA LEU A 83 15.14 -3.92 -9.92
C LEU A 83 14.82 -4.74 -11.17
N ARG A 84 15.65 -4.63 -12.25
CA ARG A 84 15.47 -5.43 -13.47
C ARG A 84 15.66 -6.91 -13.18
N ARG A 85 16.67 -7.30 -12.41
CA ARG A 85 16.83 -8.69 -11.95
C ARG A 85 15.60 -9.19 -11.20
N LEU A 86 14.98 -8.34 -10.38
CA LEU A 86 13.77 -8.67 -9.64
C LEU A 86 12.57 -8.86 -10.58
N THR A 87 12.33 -7.95 -11.52
CA THR A 87 11.22 -8.05 -12.48
C THR A 87 11.40 -9.25 -13.40
N ASP A 88 12.61 -9.50 -13.90
CA ASP A 88 12.94 -10.68 -14.73
C ASP A 88 12.65 -11.98 -13.97
N ALA A 89 13.00 -12.07 -12.68
CA ALA A 89 12.72 -13.24 -11.85
C ALA A 89 11.20 -13.45 -11.62
N ILE A 90 10.41 -12.38 -11.51
CA ILE A 90 8.95 -12.46 -11.39
C ILE A 90 8.34 -12.92 -12.74
N HIS A 91 8.78 -12.33 -13.85
CA HIS A 91 8.32 -12.66 -15.20
C HIS A 91 8.64 -14.11 -15.58
N ALA A 92 9.80 -14.61 -15.20
CA ALA A 92 10.19 -16.02 -15.41
C ALA A 92 9.20 -17.02 -14.78
N GLU A 93 8.50 -16.63 -13.72
CA GLU A 93 7.42 -17.43 -13.09
C GLU A 93 6.03 -17.12 -13.69
N GLY A 94 5.95 -16.30 -14.75
CA GLY A 94 4.72 -15.98 -15.48
C GLY A 94 3.77 -15.02 -14.75
N ALA A 95 4.21 -14.31 -13.73
CA ALA A 95 3.45 -13.27 -13.06
C ALA A 95 3.87 -11.87 -13.54
N ALA A 96 2.96 -10.90 -13.48
CA ALA A 96 3.31 -9.50 -13.68
C ALA A 96 4.01 -8.90 -12.45
N ALA A 97 4.87 -7.91 -12.68
CA ALA A 97 5.61 -7.17 -11.67
C ALA A 97 5.01 -5.77 -11.46
N GLY A 98 4.51 -5.49 -10.26
CA GLY A 98 4.07 -4.15 -9.86
C GLY A 98 4.99 -3.53 -8.80
N ILE A 99 4.98 -2.21 -8.70
CA ILE A 99 5.68 -1.48 -7.65
C ILE A 99 4.80 -0.37 -7.07
N GLN A 100 4.73 -0.28 -5.73
CA GLN A 100 4.04 0.82 -5.07
C GLN A 100 4.98 2.00 -4.85
N LEU A 101 4.58 3.19 -5.30
CA LEU A 101 5.31 4.44 -5.18
C LEU A 101 4.63 5.35 -4.15
N GLY A 102 5.42 5.90 -3.23
CA GLY A 102 4.88 6.74 -2.18
C GLY A 102 5.89 7.71 -1.55
N HIS A 103 5.40 8.52 -0.64
CA HIS A 103 6.17 9.40 0.22
C HIS A 103 5.56 9.39 1.61
N CYS A 104 6.35 9.09 2.64
CA CYS A 104 5.82 8.90 4.00
C CYS A 104 5.22 10.17 4.62
N GLY A 105 5.62 11.33 4.10
CA GLY A 105 5.13 12.58 4.65
C GLY A 105 5.58 12.78 6.11
N ASN A 106 4.63 13.14 6.97
CA ASN A 106 4.88 13.38 8.39
C ASN A 106 5.32 12.13 9.17
N MET A 107 5.19 10.92 8.59
CA MET A 107 5.64 9.67 9.21
C MET A 107 7.10 9.33 8.89
N SER A 108 7.82 10.15 8.10
CA SER A 108 9.25 9.99 7.87
C SER A 108 10.05 10.16 9.17
N HIS A 109 11.14 9.41 9.31
CA HIS A 109 12.06 9.54 10.43
C HIS A 109 13.26 10.39 10.04
N LYS A 110 13.56 11.45 10.81
CA LYS A 110 14.64 12.41 10.53
C LYS A 110 15.99 11.73 10.24
N ASN A 111 16.34 10.72 11.03
CA ASN A 111 17.62 10.01 10.90
C ASN A 111 17.70 9.12 9.63
N ILE A 112 16.57 8.84 8.99
CA ILE A 112 16.48 7.98 7.81
C ILE A 112 16.34 8.83 6.56
N CYS A 113 15.41 9.79 6.56
CA CYS A 113 15.20 10.67 5.42
C CYS A 113 16.27 11.79 5.29
N GLY A 114 17.15 11.95 6.30
CA GLY A 114 18.24 12.92 6.29
C GLY A 114 17.82 14.39 6.41
N CYS A 115 16.54 14.65 6.65
CA CYS A 115 16.00 16.01 6.75
C CYS A 115 14.87 16.07 7.79
N LEU A 116 14.38 17.29 8.10
CA LEU A 116 13.16 17.42 8.88
C LEU A 116 11.99 16.85 8.07
N PRO A 117 11.21 15.87 8.62
CA PRO A 117 10.03 15.35 7.94
C PRO A 117 9.09 16.45 7.47
N VAL A 118 8.45 16.22 6.32
CA VAL A 118 7.52 17.16 5.72
C VAL A 118 6.13 16.55 5.63
N GLY A 119 5.09 17.38 5.66
CA GLY A 119 3.70 16.95 5.54
C GLY A 119 2.82 18.02 4.92
N ALA A 120 1.52 17.76 4.78
CA ALA A 120 0.56 18.76 4.37
C ALA A 120 0.56 19.95 5.33
N SER A 121 0.68 19.69 6.64
CA SER A 121 0.78 20.70 7.71
C SER A 121 1.93 20.38 8.65
N GLY A 122 2.45 21.42 9.32
CA GLY A 122 3.44 21.28 10.35
C GLY A 122 2.84 20.77 11.67
N GLY A 123 3.69 20.30 12.57
CA GLY A 123 3.28 19.84 13.88
C GLY A 123 4.28 18.86 14.50
N PHE A 124 3.85 18.19 15.57
CA PHE A 124 4.60 17.10 16.18
C PHE A 124 3.94 15.76 15.86
N ASN A 125 4.71 14.81 15.37
CA ASN A 125 4.22 13.47 15.07
C ASN A 125 4.66 12.48 16.16
N LEU A 126 3.67 11.89 16.85
CA LEU A 126 3.91 10.89 17.89
C LEU A 126 4.32 9.52 17.32
N TYR A 127 3.98 9.20 16.08
CA TYR A 127 4.33 7.93 15.44
C TYR A 127 5.86 7.82 15.23
N SER A 128 6.48 8.90 14.75
CA SER A 128 7.94 9.05 14.74
C SER A 128 8.28 10.31 15.53
N PRO A 129 8.50 10.23 16.87
CA PRO A 129 8.56 11.40 17.74
C PRO A 129 9.51 12.49 17.24
N THR A 130 8.99 13.40 16.40
CA THR A 130 9.75 14.48 15.76
C THR A 130 8.83 15.60 15.31
N PHE A 131 9.40 16.79 15.15
CA PHE A 131 8.70 17.89 14.51
C PHE A 131 8.61 17.67 12.99
N VAL A 132 7.51 18.14 12.42
CA VAL A 132 7.19 18.05 10.99
C VAL A 132 7.05 19.48 10.47
N ARG A 133 7.63 19.76 9.32
CA ARG A 133 7.46 21.03 8.59
C ARG A 133 6.34 20.89 7.55
N ALA A 134 5.48 21.89 7.44
CA ALA A 134 4.58 21.99 6.30
C ALA A 134 5.37 22.14 4.99
N LEU A 135 4.97 21.45 3.95
CA LEU A 135 5.46 21.68 2.59
C LEU A 135 5.06 23.09 2.13
N ARG A 136 6.00 23.82 1.57
CA ARG A 136 5.70 25.13 0.92
C ARG A 136 4.99 24.85 -0.39
N THR A 137 4.10 25.74 -0.81
CA THR A 137 3.39 25.64 -2.09
C THR A 137 4.37 25.48 -3.27
N SER A 138 5.50 26.19 -3.25
CA SER A 138 6.55 26.11 -4.27
C SER A 138 7.29 24.77 -4.35
N GLU A 139 7.20 23.92 -3.32
CA GLU A 139 7.83 22.58 -3.29
C GLU A 139 6.92 21.50 -3.91
N LEU A 140 5.61 21.72 -3.97
CA LEU A 140 4.63 20.73 -4.42
C LEU A 140 4.82 20.30 -5.89
N PRO A 141 5.08 21.23 -6.86
CA PRO A 141 5.34 20.82 -8.24
C PRO A 141 6.56 19.91 -8.39
N GLN A 142 7.66 20.23 -7.68
CA GLN A 142 8.88 19.41 -7.74
C GLN A 142 8.66 18.01 -7.14
N LEU A 143 7.82 17.92 -6.10
CA LEU A 143 7.48 16.64 -5.48
C LEU A 143 6.54 15.83 -6.36
N ALA A 144 5.56 16.45 -7.03
CA ALA A 144 4.74 15.80 -8.03
C ALA A 144 5.57 15.22 -9.19
N GLN A 145 6.52 16.02 -9.71
CA GLN A 145 7.48 15.55 -10.73
C GLN A 145 8.35 14.39 -10.24
N ALA A 146 8.64 14.29 -8.93
CA ALA A 146 9.39 13.15 -8.40
C ALA A 146 8.60 11.84 -8.53
N TYR A 147 7.27 11.87 -8.42
CA TYR A 147 6.44 10.70 -8.74
C TYR A 147 6.56 10.32 -10.23
N GLY A 148 6.47 11.29 -11.14
CA GLY A 148 6.67 11.03 -12.57
C GLY A 148 8.05 10.44 -12.89
N ARG A 149 9.13 10.97 -12.27
CA ARG A 149 10.47 10.38 -12.41
C ARG A 149 10.53 8.94 -11.88
N ALA A 150 9.90 8.67 -10.73
CA ALA A 150 9.85 7.31 -10.17
C ALA A 150 9.09 6.33 -11.08
N VAL A 151 8.02 6.78 -11.76
CA VAL A 151 7.31 5.99 -12.78
C VAL A 151 8.21 5.67 -13.96
N ASN A 152 8.98 6.62 -14.49
CA ASN A 152 9.93 6.38 -15.57
C ASN A 152 11.00 5.35 -15.16
N LEU A 153 11.55 5.45 -13.93
CA LEU A 153 12.51 4.47 -13.41
C LEU A 153 11.88 3.08 -13.24
N ALA A 154 10.61 3.00 -12.80
CA ALA A 154 9.90 1.74 -12.72
C ALA A 154 9.72 1.08 -14.10
N ARG A 155 9.34 1.86 -15.12
CA ARG A 155 9.25 1.39 -16.49
C ARG A 155 10.61 0.90 -17.02
N GLU A 156 11.68 1.67 -16.80
CA GLU A 156 13.03 1.29 -17.16
C GLU A 156 13.48 -0.01 -16.47
N ALA A 157 13.07 -0.22 -15.25
CA ALA A 157 13.33 -1.43 -14.49
C ALA A 157 12.46 -2.64 -14.90
N GLY A 158 11.54 -2.50 -15.87
CA GLY A 158 10.73 -3.59 -16.40
C GLY A 158 9.48 -3.93 -15.58
N PHE A 159 8.99 -3.01 -14.74
CA PHE A 159 7.70 -3.20 -14.08
C PHE A 159 6.55 -3.03 -15.08
N ASP A 160 5.49 -3.83 -14.92
CA ASP A 160 4.26 -3.77 -15.74
C ASP A 160 3.24 -2.78 -15.19
N SER A 161 3.36 -2.45 -13.89
CA SER A 161 2.46 -1.51 -13.24
C SER A 161 3.12 -0.72 -12.13
N VAL A 162 2.55 0.47 -11.89
CA VAL A 162 2.80 1.25 -10.66
C VAL A 162 1.51 1.37 -9.86
N GLU A 163 1.61 1.33 -8.53
CA GLU A 163 0.53 1.63 -7.60
C GLU A 163 0.87 2.90 -6.83
N ILE A 164 0.12 3.98 -7.05
CA ILE A 164 0.32 5.25 -6.33
C ILE A 164 -0.31 5.15 -4.96
N HIS A 165 0.49 5.39 -3.92
CA HIS A 165 0.02 5.28 -2.54
C HIS A 165 -0.66 6.57 -2.08
N ALA A 166 -1.99 6.63 -2.21
CA ALA A 166 -2.84 7.76 -1.82
C ALA A 166 -3.65 7.50 -0.53
N GLY A 167 -3.32 6.44 0.22
CA GLY A 167 -4.02 6.03 1.45
C GLY A 167 -3.11 5.96 2.68
N HIS A 168 -3.65 5.39 3.75
CA HIS A 168 -3.02 4.96 4.99
C HIS A 168 -2.27 6.06 5.78
N GLY A 169 -2.55 7.34 5.50
CA GLY A 169 -1.91 8.46 6.18
C GLY A 169 -0.53 8.83 5.62
N TYR A 170 -0.17 8.34 4.43
CA TYR A 170 1.01 8.81 3.70
C TYR A 170 0.75 10.16 3.03
N LEU A 171 1.73 10.76 2.38
CA LEU A 171 1.69 12.17 2.03
C LEU A 171 0.44 12.60 1.25
N ILE A 172 0.05 11.89 0.20
CA ILE A 172 -1.17 12.22 -0.56
C ILE A 172 -2.40 12.13 0.35
N SER A 173 -2.51 11.05 1.15
CA SER A 173 -3.57 10.90 2.16
C SER A 173 -3.57 12.02 3.20
N GLN A 174 -2.38 12.55 3.58
CA GLN A 174 -2.28 13.68 4.50
C GLN A 174 -2.83 14.98 3.91
N PHE A 175 -2.72 15.18 2.59
CA PHE A 175 -3.36 16.30 1.91
C PHE A 175 -4.87 16.12 1.81
N LEU A 176 -5.35 14.92 1.53
CA LEU A 176 -6.77 14.60 1.38
C LEU A 176 -7.53 14.68 2.72
N SER A 177 -6.93 14.21 3.81
CA SER A 177 -7.59 14.12 5.12
C SER A 177 -7.72 15.50 5.81
N PRO A 178 -8.92 15.89 6.23
CA PRO A 178 -9.11 17.15 6.98
C PRO A 178 -8.40 17.11 8.35
N ALA A 179 -8.15 15.93 8.90
CA ALA A 179 -7.47 15.75 10.18
C ALA A 179 -5.96 16.04 10.15
N THR A 180 -5.35 16.11 8.96
CA THR A 180 -3.92 16.34 8.80
C THR A 180 -3.59 17.51 7.89
N ASN A 181 -4.56 17.97 7.11
CA ASN A 181 -4.42 19.14 6.25
C ASN A 181 -5.13 20.36 6.86
N HIS A 182 -4.37 21.18 7.59
CA HIS A 182 -4.84 22.41 8.22
C HIS A 182 -4.38 23.68 7.45
N ARG A 183 -4.00 23.51 6.17
CA ARG A 183 -3.54 24.61 5.31
C ARG A 183 -4.62 25.65 5.09
N LYS A 184 -4.20 26.90 4.86
CA LYS A 184 -5.08 28.04 4.57
C LYS A 184 -4.90 28.58 3.15
N ASP A 185 -4.00 27.94 2.37
CA ASP A 185 -3.78 28.25 0.95
C ASP A 185 -4.66 27.36 0.06
N GLU A 186 -4.45 27.44 -1.26
CA GLU A 186 -5.20 26.71 -2.28
C GLU A 186 -5.05 25.17 -2.22
N PHE A 187 -4.26 24.62 -1.28
CA PHE A 187 -4.11 23.17 -1.03
C PHE A 187 -4.78 22.71 0.25
N GLY A 188 -5.58 23.56 0.91
CA GLY A 188 -6.27 23.21 2.16
C GLY A 188 -7.68 23.77 2.26
N GLY A 189 -8.39 23.43 3.35
CA GLY A 189 -9.78 23.80 3.57
C GLY A 189 -10.77 22.89 2.83
N SER A 190 -11.33 23.33 1.71
CA SER A 190 -12.30 22.56 0.94
C SER A 190 -11.72 21.25 0.39
N LEU A 191 -12.58 20.25 0.12
CA LEU A 191 -12.15 18.99 -0.49
C LEU A 191 -11.48 19.23 -1.85
N GLU A 192 -12.02 20.16 -2.66
CA GLU A 192 -11.43 20.54 -3.95
C GLU A 192 -9.98 20.99 -3.79
N ASN A 193 -9.69 21.84 -2.82
CA ASN A 193 -8.33 22.30 -2.54
C ASN A 193 -7.43 21.15 -2.03
N ARG A 194 -7.97 20.29 -1.16
CA ARG A 194 -7.23 19.14 -0.63
C ARG A 194 -6.86 18.10 -1.70
N MET A 195 -7.63 18.00 -2.78
CA MET A 195 -7.35 17.15 -3.94
C MET A 195 -6.26 17.69 -4.87
N ARG A 196 -5.97 19.01 -4.89
CA ARG A 196 -5.04 19.62 -5.86
C ARG A 196 -3.66 18.97 -5.89
N PHE A 197 -3.09 18.61 -4.73
CA PHE A 197 -1.79 17.94 -4.73
C PHE A 197 -1.87 16.53 -5.35
N MET A 198 -2.93 15.79 -5.09
CA MET A 198 -3.20 14.50 -5.75
C MET A 198 -3.31 14.67 -7.27
N ASP A 199 -4.04 15.69 -7.74
CA ASP A 199 -4.18 15.98 -9.17
C ASP A 199 -2.83 16.27 -9.83
N MET A 200 -1.98 17.09 -9.18
CA MET A 200 -0.63 17.36 -9.66
C MET A 200 0.21 16.09 -9.78
N VAL A 201 0.15 15.22 -8.78
CA VAL A 201 0.84 13.91 -8.80
C VAL A 201 0.31 13.04 -9.93
N MET A 202 -1.02 12.91 -10.06
CA MET A 202 -1.63 12.07 -11.10
C MET A 202 -1.31 12.57 -12.51
N ASN A 203 -1.28 13.87 -12.75
CA ASN A 203 -0.87 14.43 -14.04
C ASN A 203 0.56 14.02 -14.42
N GLU A 204 1.52 14.11 -13.49
CA GLU A 204 2.91 13.70 -13.74
C GLU A 204 3.04 12.17 -13.90
N VAL A 205 2.29 11.40 -13.12
CA VAL A 205 2.25 9.94 -13.16
C VAL A 205 1.69 9.46 -14.51
N MET A 206 0.52 9.93 -14.92
CA MET A 206 -0.12 9.51 -16.17
C MET A 206 0.71 9.91 -17.39
N LYS A 207 1.30 11.11 -17.38
CA LYS A 207 2.24 11.56 -18.42
C LYS A 207 3.45 10.62 -18.53
N ALA A 208 4.02 10.20 -17.40
CA ALA A 208 5.19 9.30 -17.36
C ALA A 208 4.84 7.84 -17.70
N ALA A 209 3.66 7.37 -17.32
CA ALA A 209 3.20 6.01 -17.60
C ALA A 209 2.97 5.76 -19.10
N GLY A 210 2.50 6.79 -19.81
CA GLY A 210 2.18 6.65 -21.25
C GLY A 210 1.14 5.55 -21.49
N ASN A 211 1.34 4.77 -22.56
CA ASN A 211 0.44 3.69 -22.95
C ASN A 211 0.96 2.30 -22.53
N ASP A 212 2.11 2.21 -21.88
CA ASP A 212 2.82 0.94 -21.68
C ASP A 212 2.73 0.45 -20.23
N LEU A 213 2.46 1.34 -19.27
CA LEU A 213 2.50 1.03 -17.86
C LEU A 213 1.12 1.18 -17.23
N ALA A 214 0.61 0.13 -16.57
CA ALA A 214 -0.65 0.22 -15.85
C ALA A 214 -0.51 1.06 -14.56
N VAL A 215 -1.46 1.98 -14.35
CA VAL A 215 -1.48 2.86 -13.16
C VAL A 215 -2.64 2.47 -12.25
N PHE A 216 -2.29 1.95 -11.08
CA PHE A 216 -3.21 1.70 -9.97
C PHE A 216 -3.10 2.83 -8.96
N VAL A 217 -4.18 3.14 -8.26
CA VAL A 217 -4.14 4.07 -7.12
C VAL A 217 -4.75 3.40 -5.90
N LYS A 218 -3.97 3.25 -4.83
CA LYS A 218 -4.49 2.76 -3.54
C LYS A 218 -4.92 3.94 -2.69
N MET A 219 -6.21 3.97 -2.34
CA MET A 219 -6.81 5.06 -1.56
C MET A 219 -7.56 4.55 -0.34
N ASN A 220 -7.82 5.45 0.61
CA ASN A 220 -8.71 5.19 1.73
C ASN A 220 -10.18 5.42 1.31
N MET A 221 -11.05 4.47 1.64
CA MET A 221 -12.50 4.68 1.66
C MET A 221 -12.92 5.47 2.91
N ARG A 222 -12.22 5.25 4.04
CA ARG A 222 -12.32 6.01 5.29
C ARG A 222 -10.96 6.04 5.98
N ASP A 223 -10.66 7.10 6.71
CA ASP A 223 -9.46 7.17 7.54
C ASP A 223 -9.56 6.31 8.81
N GLY A 224 -10.78 5.97 9.23
CA GLY A 224 -11.04 5.06 10.34
C GLY A 224 -10.91 5.68 11.74
N PHE A 225 -10.95 7.00 11.84
CA PHE A 225 -10.95 7.74 13.11
C PHE A 225 -11.73 9.05 13.00
N LYS A 226 -12.21 9.57 14.12
CA LYS A 226 -13.02 10.79 14.18
C LYS A 226 -12.28 12.01 13.62
N GLY A 227 -12.92 12.72 12.68
CA GLY A 227 -12.37 13.91 12.03
C GLY A 227 -11.45 13.60 10.84
N GLY A 228 -11.27 12.33 10.51
CA GLY A 228 -10.63 11.91 9.25
C GLY A 228 -11.58 12.02 8.05
N MET A 229 -11.07 11.66 6.87
CA MET A 229 -11.86 11.58 5.65
C MET A 229 -12.88 10.44 5.74
N GLU A 230 -14.13 10.74 5.41
CA GLU A 230 -15.26 9.81 5.43
C GLU A 230 -15.74 9.46 4.00
N LEU A 231 -16.71 8.57 3.91
CA LEU A 231 -17.12 7.92 2.67
C LEU A 231 -17.58 8.91 1.59
N GLU A 232 -18.33 9.95 1.97
CA GLU A 232 -18.86 10.94 1.03
C GLU A 232 -17.74 11.73 0.33
N GLU A 233 -16.72 12.12 1.08
CA GLU A 233 -15.55 12.81 0.51
C GLU A 233 -14.69 11.85 -0.32
N SER A 234 -14.45 10.63 0.18
CA SER A 234 -13.62 9.65 -0.52
C SER A 234 -14.24 9.16 -1.83
N LEU A 235 -15.57 9.11 -1.95
CA LEU A 235 -16.26 8.86 -3.22
C LEU A 235 -16.01 9.99 -4.24
N GLN A 236 -15.95 11.25 -3.79
CA GLN A 236 -15.59 12.37 -4.68
C GLN A 236 -14.12 12.28 -5.12
N VAL A 237 -13.21 11.93 -4.21
CA VAL A 237 -11.81 11.65 -4.53
C VAL A 237 -11.70 10.52 -5.57
N ALA A 238 -12.45 9.44 -5.41
CA ALA A 238 -12.46 8.31 -6.33
C ALA A 238 -12.94 8.69 -7.73
N LYS A 239 -14.01 9.50 -7.84
CA LYS A 239 -14.49 10.06 -9.11
C LYS A 239 -13.45 10.96 -9.78
N ARG A 240 -12.72 11.75 -8.98
CA ARG A 240 -11.63 12.58 -9.50
C ARG A 240 -10.49 11.71 -10.06
N LEU A 241 -10.14 10.62 -9.39
CA LEU A 241 -9.15 9.65 -9.86
C LEU A 241 -9.60 8.91 -11.13
N GLU A 242 -10.88 8.53 -11.22
CA GLU A 242 -11.46 7.98 -12.45
C GLU A 242 -11.29 8.98 -13.61
N GLY A 243 -11.62 10.24 -13.40
CA GLY A 243 -11.44 11.31 -14.40
C GLY A 243 -9.99 11.65 -14.72
N SER A 244 -9.02 11.28 -13.89
CA SER A 244 -7.59 11.48 -14.14
C SER A 244 -6.98 10.46 -15.11
N GLY A 245 -7.73 9.42 -15.50
CA GLY A 245 -7.26 8.36 -16.38
C GLY A 245 -6.53 7.22 -15.66
N ALA A 246 -6.55 7.16 -14.32
CA ALA A 246 -6.05 6.00 -13.59
C ALA A 246 -6.73 4.71 -14.09
N HIS A 247 -5.95 3.62 -14.23
CA HIS A 247 -6.46 2.37 -14.82
C HIS A 247 -7.24 1.51 -13.84
N ALA A 248 -6.95 1.60 -12.53
CA ALA A 248 -7.73 0.93 -11.48
C ALA A 248 -7.58 1.63 -10.11
N LEU A 249 -8.61 1.51 -9.27
CA LEU A 249 -8.52 1.87 -7.85
C LEU A 249 -8.43 0.64 -6.97
N VAL A 250 -7.53 0.69 -6.00
CA VAL A 250 -7.40 -0.28 -4.91
C VAL A 250 -8.05 0.30 -3.67
N LEU A 251 -9.20 -0.25 -3.30
CA LEU A 251 -10.06 0.28 -2.24
C LEU A 251 -9.62 -0.23 -0.85
N SER A 252 -8.93 0.63 -0.11
CA SER A 252 -8.42 0.34 1.24
C SER A 252 -8.99 1.31 2.27
N GLY A 253 -8.43 1.35 3.46
CA GLY A 253 -8.84 2.27 4.51
C GLY A 253 -7.91 2.25 5.71
N GLY A 254 -8.08 3.24 6.58
CA GLY A 254 -7.29 3.39 7.79
C GLY A 254 -6.10 4.35 7.64
N PHE A 255 -5.53 4.70 8.77
CA PHE A 255 -4.45 5.67 8.90
C PHE A 255 -3.40 5.10 9.88
N VAL A 256 -2.25 4.70 9.39
CA VAL A 256 -1.27 3.90 10.16
C VAL A 256 -0.84 4.56 11.47
N SER A 257 -0.70 5.88 11.49
CA SER A 257 -0.29 6.61 12.71
C SER A 257 -1.43 6.89 13.71
N ARG A 258 -2.71 6.71 13.32
CA ARG A 258 -3.88 7.04 14.17
C ARG A 258 -4.84 5.88 14.37
N ALA A 259 -5.07 5.06 13.33
CA ALA A 259 -6.00 3.93 13.33
C ALA A 259 -5.38 2.69 12.66
N PRO A 260 -4.19 2.19 13.13
CA PRO A 260 -3.51 1.08 12.46
C PRO A 260 -4.36 -0.19 12.40
N MET A 261 -5.15 -0.47 13.43
CA MET A 261 -5.97 -1.70 13.48
C MET A 261 -7.22 -1.62 12.60
N TYR A 262 -7.59 -0.44 12.11
CA TYR A 262 -8.66 -0.31 11.11
C TYR A 262 -8.30 -1.02 9.80
N VAL A 263 -7.03 -0.92 9.36
CA VAL A 263 -6.54 -1.58 8.15
C VAL A 263 -6.05 -3.01 8.43
N MET A 264 -5.43 -3.24 9.60
CA MET A 264 -4.77 -4.51 9.89
C MET A 264 -5.71 -5.56 10.49
N ARG A 265 -6.70 -5.14 11.26
CA ARG A 265 -7.59 -5.98 12.07
C ARG A 265 -6.84 -6.94 13.02
N GLY A 266 -7.52 -7.48 14.00
CA GLY A 266 -6.91 -8.30 15.04
C GLY A 266 -6.31 -7.46 16.16
N GLU A 267 -5.31 -8.01 16.85
CA GLU A 267 -4.56 -7.33 17.92
C GLU A 267 -3.17 -6.94 17.44
N MET A 268 -2.63 -5.84 17.97
CA MET A 268 -1.22 -5.51 17.79
C MET A 268 -0.39 -6.28 18.83
N PRO A 269 0.62 -7.05 18.42
CA PRO A 269 1.52 -7.75 19.36
C PRO A 269 2.51 -6.76 19.99
N ILE A 270 2.02 -5.97 20.96
CA ILE A 270 2.74 -4.83 21.59
C ILE A 270 4.13 -5.23 22.11
N ARG A 271 4.27 -6.43 22.71
CA ARG A 271 5.57 -6.89 23.22
C ARG A 271 6.58 -7.09 22.10
N SER A 272 6.17 -7.72 21.00
CA SER A 272 7.03 -7.95 19.83
C SER A 272 7.37 -6.64 19.12
N MET A 273 6.39 -5.78 18.87
CA MET A 273 6.60 -4.46 18.27
C MET A 273 7.57 -3.62 19.10
N SER A 274 7.38 -3.55 20.42
CA SER A 274 8.22 -2.77 21.30
C SER A 274 9.61 -3.39 21.53
N HIS A 275 9.82 -4.68 21.20
CA HIS A 275 11.14 -5.34 21.38
C HIS A 275 12.23 -4.60 20.60
N TYR A 276 11.95 -4.15 19.40
CA TYR A 276 12.88 -3.48 18.50
C TYR A 276 13.04 -1.97 18.75
N MET A 277 12.28 -1.40 19.68
CA MET A 277 12.44 0.01 20.06
C MET A 277 13.78 0.24 20.77
N LYS A 278 14.60 1.12 20.20
CA LYS A 278 15.92 1.48 20.78
C LYS A 278 15.81 2.32 22.04
N CYS A 279 14.79 3.17 22.12
CA CYS A 279 14.56 4.05 23.28
C CYS A 279 13.85 3.27 24.40
N TRP A 280 14.57 3.02 25.53
CA TRP A 280 14.09 2.19 26.63
C TRP A 280 12.81 2.73 27.31
N TRP A 281 12.75 4.03 27.60
CA TRP A 281 11.58 4.63 28.25
C TRP A 281 10.34 4.59 27.35
N LEU A 282 10.49 4.81 26.02
CA LEU A 282 9.41 4.66 25.05
C LEU A 282 8.95 3.20 24.96
N LYS A 283 9.90 2.26 24.97
CA LYS A 283 9.64 0.81 24.97
C LYS A 283 8.77 0.39 26.15
N TYR A 284 9.12 0.82 27.36
CA TYR A 284 8.34 0.49 28.54
C TYR A 284 7.00 1.23 28.58
N GLY A 285 6.96 2.50 28.19
CA GLY A 285 5.73 3.27 28.05
C GLY A 285 4.73 2.60 27.10
N VAL A 286 5.20 2.20 25.91
CA VAL A 286 4.37 1.46 24.93
C VAL A 286 3.89 0.12 25.49
N ARG A 287 4.71 -0.61 26.26
CA ARG A 287 4.27 -1.86 26.90
C ARG A 287 3.18 -1.65 27.94
N LEU A 288 3.22 -0.55 28.66
CA LEU A 288 2.25 -0.24 29.70
C LEU A 288 0.91 0.21 29.12
N VAL A 289 0.92 1.14 28.17
CA VAL A 289 -0.31 1.77 27.66
C VAL A 289 -0.69 1.37 26.22
N GLY A 290 0.16 0.60 25.53
CA GLY A 290 0.02 0.34 24.09
C GLY A 290 -1.27 -0.38 23.72
N LYS A 291 -1.79 -1.30 24.55
CA LYS A 291 -3.08 -1.95 24.30
C LYS A 291 -4.26 -0.97 24.34
N TRP A 292 -4.15 0.04 25.19
CA TRP A 292 -5.16 1.10 25.25
C TRP A 292 -5.01 2.10 24.10
N MET A 293 -3.79 2.44 23.71
CA MET A 293 -3.50 3.36 22.60
C MET A 293 -3.78 2.74 21.23
N ILE A 294 -3.63 1.43 21.10
CA ILE A 294 -3.83 0.68 19.86
C ILE A 294 -4.89 -0.40 20.14
N PRO A 295 -6.17 -0.02 20.23
CA PRO A 295 -7.24 -0.96 20.52
C PRO A 295 -7.38 -2.00 19.40
N ALA A 296 -7.64 -3.25 19.79
CA ALA A 296 -7.91 -4.32 18.85
C ALA A 296 -9.20 -4.04 18.07
N VAL A 297 -9.19 -4.39 16.79
CA VAL A 297 -10.39 -4.40 15.95
C VAL A 297 -10.60 -5.84 15.45
N PRO A 298 -11.73 -6.49 15.77
CA PRO A 298 -11.97 -7.87 15.39
C PRO A 298 -11.78 -8.11 13.89
N PHE A 299 -11.17 -9.25 13.54
CA PHE A 299 -11.06 -9.68 12.16
C PHE A 299 -12.39 -10.29 11.70
N GLN A 300 -12.84 -9.85 10.56
CA GLN A 300 -13.92 -10.44 9.77
C GLN A 300 -13.41 -10.57 8.33
N GLU A 301 -13.71 -11.67 7.67
CA GLU A 301 -13.31 -11.82 6.27
C GLU A 301 -14.02 -10.78 5.40
N ALA A 302 -13.31 -10.21 4.44
CA ALA A 302 -13.79 -9.16 3.54
C ALA A 302 -14.33 -7.90 4.27
N TYR A 303 -13.69 -7.47 5.35
CA TYR A 303 -14.15 -6.39 6.25
C TYR A 303 -14.33 -5.00 5.61
N PHE A 304 -13.94 -4.78 4.39
CA PHE A 304 -14.16 -3.55 3.63
C PHE A 304 -15.24 -3.68 2.56
N LEU A 305 -15.88 -4.85 2.41
CA LEU A 305 -16.76 -5.14 1.27
C LEU A 305 -17.99 -4.22 1.24
N GLU A 306 -18.61 -3.97 2.38
CA GLU A 306 -19.80 -3.11 2.45
C GLU A 306 -19.52 -1.68 1.93
N ASP A 307 -18.40 -1.06 2.33
CA ASP A 307 -18.02 0.24 1.82
C ASP A 307 -17.56 0.16 0.36
N ALA A 308 -16.78 -0.88 -0.01
CA ALA A 308 -16.29 -1.06 -1.38
C ALA A 308 -17.43 -1.21 -2.41
N LEU A 309 -18.54 -1.84 -2.04
CA LEU A 309 -19.71 -1.95 -2.90
C LEU A 309 -20.37 -0.59 -3.22
N LYS A 310 -20.23 0.41 -2.33
CA LYS A 310 -20.70 1.78 -2.58
C LYS A 310 -19.86 2.45 -3.68
N PHE A 311 -18.54 2.17 -3.70
CA PHE A 311 -17.64 2.62 -4.78
C PHE A 311 -17.97 1.89 -6.09
N ARG A 312 -18.21 0.56 -6.04
CA ARG A 312 -18.59 -0.19 -7.25
C ARG A 312 -19.86 0.37 -7.91
N LYS A 313 -20.83 0.81 -7.12
CA LYS A 313 -22.05 1.43 -7.63
C LYS A 313 -21.83 2.84 -8.23
N ALA A 314 -20.80 3.55 -7.77
CA ALA A 314 -20.56 4.97 -8.11
C ALA A 314 -19.54 5.17 -9.22
N LEU A 315 -18.76 4.16 -9.59
CA LEU A 315 -17.63 4.24 -10.51
C LEU A 315 -17.79 3.22 -11.64
N HIS A 316 -17.22 3.53 -12.82
CA HIS A 316 -17.21 2.64 -13.98
C HIS A 316 -15.84 1.98 -14.21
N MET A 317 -14.77 2.59 -13.71
CA MET A 317 -13.42 2.08 -13.85
C MET A 317 -13.20 0.74 -13.12
N PRO A 318 -12.15 -0.03 -13.48
CA PRO A 318 -11.73 -1.23 -12.77
C PRO A 318 -11.48 -0.96 -11.29
N LEU A 319 -12.05 -1.80 -10.41
CA LEU A 319 -11.85 -1.76 -8.96
C LEU A 319 -11.19 -3.04 -8.49
N VAL A 320 -10.17 -2.88 -7.66
CA VAL A 320 -9.44 -3.98 -7.02
C VAL A 320 -9.79 -3.98 -5.53
N TYR A 321 -10.33 -5.09 -5.06
CA TYR A 321 -10.69 -5.25 -3.66
C TYR A 321 -9.46 -5.65 -2.82
N VAL A 322 -9.28 -5.01 -1.66
CA VAL A 322 -8.32 -5.43 -0.63
C VAL A 322 -8.96 -5.32 0.75
N GLY A 323 -8.82 -6.36 1.58
CA GLY A 323 -9.35 -6.32 2.96
C GLY A 323 -9.75 -7.70 3.48
N GLY A 324 -8.76 -8.46 4.02
CA GLY A 324 -9.01 -9.66 4.80
C GLY A 324 -9.49 -10.89 4.04
N LEU A 325 -9.11 -11.05 2.78
CA LEU A 325 -9.41 -12.25 2.00
C LEU A 325 -8.50 -13.41 2.41
N VAL A 326 -9.11 -14.53 2.81
CA VAL A 326 -8.42 -15.75 3.26
C VAL A 326 -9.05 -17.04 2.75
N SER A 327 -10.18 -16.99 2.04
CA SER A 327 -10.83 -18.17 1.45
C SER A 327 -11.13 -17.99 -0.02
N ARG A 328 -11.04 -19.07 -0.80
CA ARG A 328 -11.43 -19.08 -2.22
C ARG A 328 -12.89 -18.68 -2.39
N GLN A 329 -13.79 -19.22 -1.57
CA GLN A 329 -15.22 -18.87 -1.64
C GLN A 329 -15.45 -17.37 -1.53
N LYS A 330 -14.85 -16.69 -0.53
CA LYS A 330 -15.04 -15.24 -0.35
C LYS A 330 -14.41 -14.43 -1.48
N ILE A 331 -13.32 -14.88 -2.06
CA ILE A 331 -12.71 -14.27 -3.24
C ILE A 331 -13.66 -14.36 -4.45
N ASP A 332 -14.27 -15.52 -4.68
CA ASP A 332 -15.24 -15.73 -5.76
C ASP A 332 -16.49 -14.84 -5.56
N GLU A 333 -17.00 -14.72 -4.33
CA GLU A 333 -18.11 -13.79 -3.99
C GLU A 333 -17.74 -12.34 -4.36
N VAL A 334 -16.58 -11.84 -3.90
CA VAL A 334 -16.11 -10.49 -4.21
C VAL A 334 -15.97 -10.24 -5.72
N LEU A 335 -15.41 -11.20 -6.46
CA LEU A 335 -15.30 -11.07 -7.92
C LEU A 335 -16.66 -11.08 -8.62
N ASN A 336 -17.64 -11.82 -8.07
CA ASN A 336 -19.02 -11.84 -8.58
C ASN A 336 -19.77 -10.54 -8.25
N ASP A 337 -19.39 -9.84 -7.19
CA ASP A 337 -19.92 -8.51 -6.83
C ASP A 337 -19.41 -7.39 -7.77
N GLY A 338 -18.59 -7.72 -8.78
CA GLY A 338 -18.18 -6.81 -9.84
C GLY A 338 -16.80 -6.19 -9.67
N PHE A 339 -15.96 -6.74 -8.79
CA PHE A 339 -14.55 -6.36 -8.71
C PHE A 339 -13.73 -7.11 -9.78
N GLU A 340 -12.81 -6.42 -10.43
CA GLU A 340 -12.00 -6.99 -11.52
C GLU A 340 -10.87 -7.89 -11.01
N ALA A 341 -10.30 -7.57 -9.83
CA ALA A 341 -9.26 -8.34 -9.20
C ALA A 341 -9.30 -8.18 -7.67
N VAL A 342 -8.54 -9.00 -6.97
CA VAL A 342 -8.39 -8.94 -5.52
C VAL A 342 -6.92 -8.86 -5.13
N GLN A 343 -6.65 -8.12 -4.04
CA GLN A 343 -5.32 -8.05 -3.43
C GLN A 343 -5.28 -8.79 -2.09
N MET A 344 -4.26 -9.61 -1.89
CA MET A 344 -3.97 -10.31 -0.66
C MET A 344 -2.56 -9.99 -0.16
N ALA A 345 -2.41 -9.68 1.13
CA ALA A 345 -1.10 -9.46 1.77
C ALA A 345 -0.73 -10.65 2.67
N ARG A 346 -1.33 -10.72 3.87
CA ARG A 346 -0.94 -11.69 4.90
C ARG A 346 -1.20 -13.16 4.51
N ALA A 347 -2.24 -13.43 3.72
CA ALA A 347 -2.50 -14.79 3.22
C ALA A 347 -1.32 -15.28 2.37
N LEU A 348 -0.83 -14.46 1.43
CA LEU A 348 0.32 -14.80 0.56
C LEU A 348 1.68 -14.69 1.26
N LEU A 349 1.79 -13.95 2.36
CA LEU A 349 2.98 -13.98 3.21
C LEU A 349 3.05 -15.28 4.04
N ASN A 350 1.90 -15.76 4.50
CA ASN A 350 1.81 -17.03 5.22
C ASN A 350 2.04 -18.24 4.31
N GLU A 351 1.50 -18.17 3.09
CA GLU A 351 1.44 -19.28 2.14
C GLU A 351 1.62 -18.71 0.72
N PRO A 352 2.88 -18.58 0.22
CA PRO A 352 3.14 -18.02 -1.11
C PRO A 352 2.44 -18.76 -2.26
N ASP A 353 2.20 -20.07 -2.13
CA ASP A 353 1.53 -20.94 -3.10
C ASP A 353 0.01 -21.06 -2.92
N PHE A 354 -0.59 -20.23 -2.08
CA PHE A 354 -2.03 -20.25 -1.80
C PHE A 354 -2.90 -20.16 -3.06
N VAL A 355 -2.47 -19.42 -4.10
CA VAL A 355 -3.23 -19.32 -5.35
C VAL A 355 -3.23 -20.64 -6.11
N ASN A 356 -2.09 -21.34 -6.19
CA ASN A 356 -2.01 -22.67 -6.79
C ASN A 356 -2.85 -23.68 -6.02
N ARG A 357 -2.90 -23.59 -4.69
CA ARG A 357 -3.75 -24.45 -3.87
C ARG A 357 -5.23 -24.15 -4.09
N MET A 358 -5.65 -22.89 -4.15
CA MET A 358 -7.01 -22.51 -4.52
C MET A 358 -7.43 -23.02 -5.89
N ARG A 359 -6.50 -23.24 -6.82
CA ARG A 359 -6.82 -23.83 -8.13
C ARG A 359 -7.22 -25.30 -8.02
N LYS A 360 -6.66 -26.02 -7.05
CA LYS A 360 -6.88 -27.47 -6.84
C LYS A 360 -8.04 -27.75 -5.87
N GLU A 361 -8.24 -26.90 -4.87
CA GLU A 361 -9.17 -27.08 -3.77
C GLU A 361 -10.22 -25.96 -3.77
N GLU A 362 -11.51 -26.32 -3.89
CA GLU A 362 -12.61 -25.33 -3.91
C GLU A 362 -12.87 -24.68 -2.55
N ASP A 363 -12.59 -25.41 -1.47
CA ASP A 363 -12.72 -24.98 -0.09
C ASP A 363 -11.42 -24.43 0.51
N ALA A 364 -10.41 -24.14 -0.35
CA ALA A 364 -9.11 -23.64 0.09
C ALA A 364 -9.25 -22.38 0.97
N ARG A 365 -8.60 -22.45 2.14
CA ARG A 365 -8.55 -21.37 3.12
C ARG A 365 -7.12 -21.19 3.64
N SER A 366 -6.61 -19.95 3.66
CA SER A 366 -5.28 -19.64 4.19
C SER A 366 -5.21 -19.92 5.69
N ALA A 367 -4.09 -20.48 6.16
CA ALA A 367 -3.81 -20.74 7.56
C ALA A 367 -3.45 -19.48 8.38
N CYS A 368 -3.47 -18.29 7.77
CA CYS A 368 -3.15 -17.04 8.46
C CYS A 368 -4.11 -16.72 9.60
N LYS A 369 -3.63 -16.72 10.84
CA LYS A 369 -4.40 -16.46 12.08
C LYS A 369 -4.55 -14.98 12.42
N HIS A 370 -4.09 -14.06 11.58
CA HIS A 370 -4.15 -12.60 11.78
C HIS A 370 -3.52 -12.10 13.10
N SER A 371 -2.48 -12.80 13.58
CA SER A 371 -1.77 -12.48 14.82
C SER A 371 -0.94 -11.19 14.74
N ASN A 372 -0.75 -10.63 13.53
CA ASN A 372 0.01 -9.41 13.25
C ASN A 372 1.50 -9.44 13.67
N TYR A 373 2.07 -10.61 14.01
CA TYR A 373 3.50 -10.73 14.29
C TYR A 373 4.37 -10.34 13.09
N CYS A 374 3.92 -10.61 11.85
CA CYS A 374 4.59 -10.16 10.64
C CYS A 374 4.69 -8.63 10.58
N ILE A 375 3.64 -7.91 11.00
CA ILE A 375 3.62 -6.43 11.08
C ILE A 375 4.61 -5.93 12.13
N ALA A 376 4.63 -6.54 13.30
CA ALA A 376 5.57 -6.17 14.35
C ALA A 376 7.04 -6.41 13.93
N ARG A 377 7.30 -7.48 13.17
CA ARG A 377 8.64 -7.85 12.70
C ARG A 377 9.20 -6.88 11.65
N MET A 378 8.38 -6.22 10.84
CA MET A 378 8.85 -5.29 9.80
C MET A 378 9.70 -4.12 10.35
N TYR A 379 9.66 -3.86 11.66
CA TYR A 379 10.52 -2.87 12.31
C TYR A 379 11.93 -3.41 12.63
N SER A 380 12.21 -4.69 12.37
CA SER A 380 13.49 -5.33 12.69
C SER A 380 14.38 -5.53 11.47
N ILE A 381 14.20 -6.62 10.77
CA ILE A 381 15.09 -7.02 9.66
C ILE A 381 14.32 -7.28 8.37
N ASP A 382 13.34 -8.19 8.39
CA ASP A 382 12.54 -8.57 7.24
C ASP A 382 11.12 -8.90 7.67
N MET A 383 10.15 -8.70 6.80
CA MET A 383 8.79 -9.15 7.04
C MET A 383 8.67 -10.64 6.75
N ALA A 384 8.27 -11.43 7.74
CA ALA A 384 8.05 -12.87 7.59
C ALA A 384 6.85 -13.34 8.40
N CYS A 385 6.25 -14.45 7.98
CA CYS A 385 5.24 -15.12 8.79
C CYS A 385 5.89 -15.89 9.92
N HIS A 386 5.44 -15.66 11.17
CA HIS A 386 5.95 -16.36 12.35
C HIS A 386 5.22 -17.66 12.68
N GLN A 387 4.11 -17.96 12.01
CA GLN A 387 3.32 -19.16 12.29
C GLN A 387 3.99 -20.47 11.87
N HIS A 388 5.04 -20.37 11.04
CA HIS A 388 5.84 -21.51 10.58
C HIS A 388 7.19 -21.62 11.31
N LEU A 389 7.46 -20.74 12.28
CA LEU A 389 8.71 -20.71 13.03
C LEU A 389 8.59 -21.28 14.45
N SER A 390 7.44 -21.89 14.77
CA SER A 390 7.18 -22.57 16.05
C SER A 390 7.32 -24.08 15.92
#